data_2a8e1822cb4a23db75469324363e6ee8
#
_entry.id   2a8e1822cb4a23db75469324363e6ee8
#
_cell.length_a   1.000
_cell.length_b   1.000
_cell.length_c   1.000
_cell.angle_alpha   90.00
_cell.angle_beta   90.00
_cell.angle_gamma   90.00
#
_symmetry.space_group_name_H-M   'P 1'
#
loop_
_entity.id
_entity.type
_entity.pdbx_description
1 polymer ?
#
loop_
_entity_poly.entity_id
_entity_poly.type
_entity_poly.pdbx_seq_one_letter_code
_entity_poly.pdbx_strand_id
1 'polypeptide(L)'
;MLLAIAASVAGTSADAAIPLKAIWGPSLHNGESLFPTYRELGIGIYEEDLDWFQVATRRPHNPRNPNDPAYVWPAQLTRTIVEARQYHIQVALQIIGSPLWANGGKPWNWAPSNPQDYANFAIAASKRYPSVHLWMIWGEPSRGHNFEPLDPVKPFAKLNVHQRSAPEHYARILDAAYGALKSVSRSNLVIGGMTFSGGDISTQQWIENMRLPNGRPPRLDMYGHNPFTAREPNLADPPTVDQSIGFSDLGRLTTLVDRYFSRPGDPNPKLFLSEWTIPTKPDEEFAYFAEPLVQARWITAGLRIASQLSSIYAVGWIHLYDEPPLSYGGLIETDGVKKPGYFAWKDG
;
A
#
# COMPACT_ATOMS: atom_id res chain seq x y z
N MET A 1 52.32 -36.65 0.31
CA MET A 1 51.67 -35.94 -0.80
C MET A 1 50.17 -36.03 -0.57
N LEU A 2 49.62 -35.05 0.17
CA LEU A 2 48.19 -34.98 0.46
C LEU A 2 47.52 -34.02 -0.56
N LEU A 3 46.59 -34.54 -1.36
CA LEU A 3 45.73 -33.73 -2.23
C LEU A 3 44.59 -33.15 -1.38
N ALA A 4 44.54 -31.85 -1.25
CA ALA A 4 43.38 -31.15 -0.71
C ALA A 4 42.36 -30.94 -1.84
N ILE A 5 41.18 -31.55 -1.72
CA ILE A 5 40.02 -31.30 -2.60
C ILE A 5 39.29 -30.10 -2.04
N ALA A 6 39.37 -28.98 -2.74
CA ALA A 6 38.55 -27.80 -2.48
C ALA A 6 37.16 -28.04 -3.07
N ALA A 7 36.17 -28.26 -2.20
CA ALA A 7 34.77 -28.26 -2.59
C ALA A 7 34.29 -26.80 -2.77
N SER A 8 34.09 -26.39 -4.00
CA SER A 8 33.41 -25.13 -4.31
C SER A 8 31.91 -25.27 -4.02
N VAL A 9 31.45 -24.66 -2.94
CA VAL A 9 30.01 -24.48 -2.68
C VAL A 9 29.52 -23.42 -3.68
N ALA A 10 28.94 -23.86 -4.79
CA ALA A 10 28.16 -22.99 -5.66
C ALA A 10 26.90 -22.59 -4.88
N GLY A 11 26.90 -21.38 -4.35
CA GLY A 11 25.70 -20.77 -3.82
C GLY A 11 24.71 -20.60 -4.98
N THR A 12 23.62 -21.36 -4.97
CA THR A 12 22.48 -21.08 -5.84
C THR A 12 21.93 -19.72 -5.43
N SER A 13 22.17 -18.69 -6.27
CA SER A 13 21.41 -17.45 -6.21
C SER A 13 19.94 -17.85 -6.37
N ALA A 14 19.15 -17.73 -5.31
CA ALA A 14 17.70 -17.79 -5.45
C ALA A 14 17.32 -16.69 -6.46
N ASP A 15 16.77 -17.08 -7.60
CA ASP A 15 16.23 -16.11 -8.56
C ASP A 15 15.26 -15.20 -7.79
N ALA A 16 15.58 -13.90 -7.78
CA ALA A 16 14.70 -12.93 -7.16
C ALA A 16 13.36 -13.01 -7.91
N ALA A 17 12.30 -13.38 -7.19
CA ALA A 17 10.98 -13.43 -7.80
C ALA A 17 10.63 -12.04 -8.35
N ILE A 18 10.18 -11.99 -9.62
CA ILE A 18 9.74 -10.74 -10.25
C ILE A 18 8.58 -10.17 -9.40
N PRO A 19 8.65 -8.89 -8.99
CA PRO A 19 7.57 -8.25 -8.26
C PRO A 19 6.24 -8.32 -9.01
N LEU A 20 5.15 -8.53 -8.28
CA LEU A 20 3.81 -8.49 -8.88
C LEU A 20 3.47 -7.05 -9.27
N LYS A 21 2.82 -6.88 -10.42
CA LYS A 21 2.22 -5.61 -10.81
C LYS A 21 0.87 -5.48 -10.11
N ALA A 22 0.63 -4.33 -9.49
CA ALA A 22 -0.62 -3.99 -8.84
C ALA A 22 -1.27 -2.76 -9.51
N ILE A 23 -2.56 -2.55 -9.29
CA ILE A 23 -3.25 -1.39 -9.85
C ILE A 23 -4.41 -0.94 -8.96
N TRP A 24 -4.48 0.37 -8.73
CA TRP A 24 -5.67 1.10 -8.36
C TRP A 24 -6.40 1.54 -9.63
N GLY A 25 -7.68 1.24 -9.73
CA GLY A 25 -8.49 1.67 -10.87
C GLY A 25 -9.90 1.11 -10.80
N PRO A 26 -10.82 1.60 -11.64
CA PRO A 26 -12.19 1.12 -11.62
C PRO A 26 -12.28 -0.35 -12.07
N SER A 27 -13.19 -1.11 -11.45
CA SER A 27 -13.47 -2.48 -11.92
C SER A 27 -14.29 -2.49 -13.21
N LEU A 28 -15.03 -1.41 -13.49
CA LEU A 28 -15.89 -1.24 -14.67
C LEU A 28 -15.63 0.12 -15.33
N HIS A 29 -15.72 0.16 -16.65
CA HIS A 29 -15.77 1.40 -17.43
C HIS A 29 -16.91 1.34 -18.42
N ASN A 30 -17.82 2.32 -18.40
CA ASN A 30 -19.04 2.32 -19.23
C ASN A 30 -19.88 1.02 -19.11
N GLY A 31 -19.89 0.40 -17.94
CA GLY A 31 -20.60 -0.86 -17.67
C GLY A 31 -19.87 -2.13 -18.11
N GLU A 32 -18.71 -2.01 -18.73
CA GLU A 32 -17.86 -3.14 -19.14
C GLU A 32 -16.74 -3.40 -18.15
N SER A 33 -16.37 -4.67 -17.98
CA SER A 33 -15.28 -5.09 -17.12
C SER A 33 -13.93 -4.64 -17.63
N LEU A 34 -13.07 -4.17 -16.71
CA LEU A 34 -11.68 -3.81 -16.99
C LEU A 34 -10.68 -4.92 -16.66
N PHE A 35 -11.12 -6.05 -16.12
CA PHE A 35 -10.22 -7.17 -15.83
C PHE A 35 -9.53 -7.77 -17.05
N PRO A 36 -10.13 -7.83 -18.27
CA PRO A 36 -9.40 -8.15 -19.49
C PRO A 36 -8.20 -7.22 -19.74
N THR A 37 -8.38 -5.90 -19.56
CA THR A 37 -7.32 -4.90 -19.70
C THR A 37 -6.25 -5.06 -18.62
N TYR A 38 -6.65 -5.28 -17.38
CA TYR A 38 -5.72 -5.57 -16.29
C TYR A 38 -4.89 -6.82 -16.56
N ARG A 39 -5.52 -7.86 -17.07
CA ARG A 39 -4.80 -9.08 -17.49
C ARG A 39 -3.82 -8.81 -18.64
N GLU A 40 -4.21 -7.98 -19.63
CA GLU A 40 -3.32 -7.55 -20.72
C GLU A 40 -2.08 -6.78 -20.19
N LEU A 41 -2.27 -5.93 -19.17
CA LEU A 41 -1.20 -5.17 -18.51
C LEU A 41 -0.30 -6.02 -17.60
N GLY A 42 -0.60 -7.32 -17.43
CA GLY A 42 0.14 -8.20 -16.53
C GLY A 42 -0.15 -7.95 -15.04
N ILE A 43 -1.28 -7.33 -14.71
CA ILE A 43 -1.67 -7.07 -13.33
C ILE A 43 -1.91 -8.41 -12.61
N GLY A 44 -1.22 -8.59 -11.49
CA GLY A 44 -1.39 -9.72 -10.58
C GLY A 44 -2.19 -9.37 -9.33
N ILE A 45 -2.30 -8.08 -8.99
CA ILE A 45 -3.01 -7.57 -7.81
C ILE A 45 -3.89 -6.40 -8.23
N TYR A 46 -5.17 -6.48 -7.90
CA TYR A 46 -6.14 -5.38 -7.99
C TYR A 46 -6.35 -4.80 -6.58
N GLU A 47 -6.22 -3.50 -6.43
CA GLU A 47 -6.33 -2.80 -5.16
C GLU A 47 -7.68 -2.09 -5.07
N GLU A 48 -8.33 -2.14 -3.90
CA GLU A 48 -9.67 -1.58 -3.69
C GLU A 48 -9.85 -1.16 -2.23
N ASP A 49 -10.57 -0.07 -1.99
CA ASP A 49 -10.96 0.37 -0.67
C ASP A 49 -12.11 -0.45 -0.07
N LEU A 50 -12.02 -0.70 1.22
CA LEU A 50 -13.10 -1.17 2.06
C LEU A 50 -13.36 -0.14 3.14
N ASP A 51 -14.24 0.79 2.85
CA ASP A 51 -14.62 1.91 3.71
C ASP A 51 -15.34 1.44 4.97
N TRP A 52 -14.61 1.25 6.07
CA TRP A 52 -15.24 0.82 7.32
C TRP A 52 -16.36 1.75 7.77
N PHE A 53 -16.17 3.07 7.62
CA PHE A 53 -17.14 4.08 8.02
C PHE A 53 -18.46 4.02 7.23
N GLN A 54 -18.43 3.50 5.99
CA GLN A 54 -19.62 3.30 5.16
C GLN A 54 -20.26 1.94 5.44
N VAL A 55 -19.47 0.89 5.61
CA VAL A 55 -19.95 -0.47 5.85
C VAL A 55 -20.62 -0.60 7.22
N ALA A 56 -20.15 0.11 8.24
CA ALA A 56 -20.60 -0.02 9.63
C ALA A 56 -21.07 1.34 10.21
N THR A 57 -22.07 1.96 9.60
CA THR A 57 -22.60 3.27 10.06
C THR A 57 -23.20 3.22 11.48
N ARG A 58 -23.57 2.03 11.96
CA ARG A 58 -24.04 1.76 13.33
C ARG A 58 -23.12 0.75 14.01
N ARG A 59 -23.00 0.84 15.34
CA ARG A 59 -22.20 -0.12 16.12
C ARG A 59 -22.84 -1.51 16.03
N PRO A 60 -22.11 -2.54 15.55
CA PRO A 60 -22.62 -3.91 15.49
C PRO A 60 -22.71 -4.53 16.89
N HIS A 61 -23.72 -5.38 17.11
CA HIS A 61 -23.86 -6.18 18.33
C HIS A 61 -22.82 -7.31 18.38
N ASN A 62 -22.59 -7.95 17.24
CA ASN A 62 -21.61 -9.03 17.08
C ASN A 62 -20.53 -8.61 16.08
N PRO A 63 -19.56 -7.76 16.48
CA PRO A 63 -18.66 -7.06 15.56
C PRO A 63 -17.71 -7.98 14.78
N ARG A 64 -17.60 -9.27 15.13
CA ARG A 64 -16.81 -10.28 14.42
C ARG A 64 -17.65 -11.18 13.50
N ASN A 65 -18.98 -10.95 13.45
CA ASN A 65 -19.89 -11.68 12.59
C ASN A 65 -20.20 -10.85 11.34
N PRO A 66 -19.79 -11.30 10.12
CA PRO A 66 -20.05 -10.55 8.89
C PRO A 66 -21.56 -10.42 8.55
N ASN A 67 -22.41 -11.20 9.20
CA ASN A 67 -23.86 -11.18 9.01
C ASN A 67 -24.59 -10.31 10.06
N ASP A 68 -23.85 -9.56 10.90
CA ASP A 68 -24.49 -8.60 11.81
C ASP A 68 -25.25 -7.56 10.98
N PRO A 69 -26.53 -7.23 11.34
CA PRO A 69 -27.35 -6.31 10.56
C PRO A 69 -26.86 -4.86 10.53
N ALA A 70 -25.84 -4.52 11.31
CA ALA A 70 -25.19 -3.23 11.24
C ALA A 70 -24.22 -3.12 10.05
N TYR A 71 -23.81 -4.23 9.45
CA TYR A 71 -22.92 -4.24 8.29
C TYR A 71 -23.70 -4.18 6.96
N VAL A 72 -23.39 -3.19 6.16
CA VAL A 72 -23.89 -3.05 4.79
C VAL A 72 -22.70 -3.20 3.81
N TRP A 73 -22.46 -4.44 3.39
CA TRP A 73 -21.34 -4.74 2.50
C TRP A 73 -21.58 -4.27 1.06
N PRO A 74 -20.59 -3.63 0.41
CA PRO A 74 -20.74 -3.17 -0.97
C PRO A 74 -20.96 -4.36 -1.93
N ALA A 75 -22.10 -4.37 -2.62
CA ALA A 75 -22.43 -5.46 -3.56
C ALA A 75 -21.46 -5.46 -4.76
N GLN A 76 -21.00 -4.28 -5.21
CA GLN A 76 -20.03 -4.16 -6.29
C GLN A 76 -18.71 -4.81 -5.91
N LEU A 77 -18.17 -4.55 -4.72
CA LEU A 77 -16.93 -5.16 -4.24
C LEU A 77 -17.00 -6.70 -4.26
N THR A 78 -18.15 -7.27 -3.87
CA THR A 78 -18.34 -8.73 -3.93
C THR A 78 -18.22 -9.24 -5.38
N ARG A 79 -18.83 -8.54 -6.36
CA ARG A 79 -18.72 -8.90 -7.79
C ARG A 79 -17.28 -8.74 -8.30
N THR A 80 -16.65 -7.63 -7.97
CA THR A 80 -15.26 -7.33 -8.32
C THR A 80 -14.29 -8.43 -7.86
N ILE A 81 -14.41 -8.89 -6.60
CA ILE A 81 -13.56 -9.97 -6.04
C ILE A 81 -13.77 -11.29 -6.80
N VAL A 82 -15.03 -11.63 -7.12
CA VAL A 82 -15.35 -12.85 -7.87
C VAL A 82 -14.77 -12.78 -9.27
N GLU A 83 -14.90 -11.65 -9.93
CA GLU A 83 -14.42 -11.44 -11.29
C GLU A 83 -12.88 -11.40 -11.37
N ALA A 84 -12.21 -10.64 -10.50
CA ALA A 84 -10.75 -10.62 -10.43
C ALA A 84 -10.16 -12.05 -10.37
N ARG A 85 -10.78 -12.91 -9.56
CA ARG A 85 -10.37 -14.31 -9.43
C ARG A 85 -10.50 -15.10 -10.73
N GLN A 86 -11.49 -14.82 -11.59
CA GLN A 86 -11.63 -15.47 -12.89
C GLN A 86 -10.46 -15.14 -13.83
N TYR A 87 -9.86 -13.96 -13.65
CA TYR A 87 -8.67 -13.52 -14.38
C TYR A 87 -7.35 -13.85 -13.68
N HIS A 88 -7.40 -14.65 -12.59
CA HIS A 88 -6.23 -14.98 -11.75
C HIS A 88 -5.54 -13.74 -11.15
N ILE A 89 -6.31 -12.69 -10.89
CA ILE A 89 -5.85 -11.47 -10.23
C ILE A 89 -6.23 -11.54 -8.76
N GLN A 90 -5.26 -11.37 -7.87
CA GLN A 90 -5.49 -11.27 -6.44
C GLN A 90 -6.13 -9.91 -6.13
N VAL A 91 -6.92 -9.85 -5.06
CA VAL A 91 -7.45 -8.58 -4.57
C VAL A 91 -6.76 -8.22 -3.26
N ALA A 92 -6.23 -7.00 -3.19
CA ALA A 92 -5.76 -6.38 -1.96
C ALA A 92 -6.82 -5.38 -1.48
N LEU A 93 -7.35 -5.58 -0.27
CA LEU A 93 -8.32 -4.67 0.31
C LEU A 93 -7.68 -3.73 1.32
N GLN A 94 -7.87 -2.43 1.13
CA GLN A 94 -7.48 -1.40 2.07
C GLN A 94 -8.64 -1.10 3.01
N ILE A 95 -8.53 -1.49 4.27
CA ILE A 95 -9.52 -1.08 5.29
C ILE A 95 -9.19 0.35 5.72
N ILE A 96 -10.07 1.30 5.37
CA ILE A 96 -9.86 2.72 5.63
C ILE A 96 -11.02 3.34 6.40
N GLY A 97 -10.68 4.36 7.18
CA GLY A 97 -11.64 5.21 7.88
C GLY A 97 -12.25 4.58 9.12
N SER A 98 -12.88 5.41 9.94
CA SER A 98 -13.61 5.02 11.15
C SER A 98 -15.04 5.54 11.12
N PRO A 99 -16.04 4.75 11.49
CA PRO A 99 -17.40 5.25 11.68
C PRO A 99 -17.51 6.15 12.92
N LEU A 100 -18.44 7.07 12.90
CA LEU A 100 -18.66 8.07 13.97
C LEU A 100 -18.73 7.44 15.37
N TRP A 101 -19.33 6.27 15.50
CA TRP A 101 -19.47 5.57 16.79
C TRP A 101 -18.14 5.02 17.32
N ALA A 102 -17.11 4.85 16.46
CA ALA A 102 -15.81 4.31 16.84
C ALA A 102 -14.78 5.40 17.15
N ASN A 103 -14.96 6.61 16.60
CA ASN A 103 -13.98 7.72 16.70
C ASN A 103 -14.49 8.92 17.54
N GLY A 104 -15.57 8.74 18.31
CA GLY A 104 -16.13 9.81 19.14
C GLY A 104 -16.88 10.89 18.36
N GLY A 105 -17.49 10.56 17.23
CA GLY A 105 -18.30 11.47 16.40
C GLY A 105 -17.48 12.38 15.48
N LYS A 106 -16.22 12.03 15.23
CA LYS A 106 -15.31 12.80 14.36
C LYS A 106 -15.44 12.34 12.90
N PRO A 107 -14.92 13.11 11.92
CA PRO A 107 -14.85 12.70 10.52
C PRO A 107 -14.18 11.32 10.32
N TRP A 108 -14.42 10.71 9.18
CA TRP A 108 -13.98 9.34 8.86
C TRP A 108 -12.47 9.11 8.99
N ASN A 109 -11.66 10.14 8.71
CA ASN A 109 -10.19 10.09 8.79
C ASN A 109 -9.64 10.13 10.24
N TRP A 110 -10.50 10.33 11.24
CA TRP A 110 -10.08 10.21 12.65
C TRP A 110 -9.97 8.74 13.04
N ALA A 111 -8.82 8.39 13.61
CA ALA A 111 -8.55 7.05 14.11
C ALA A 111 -9.59 6.60 15.14
N PRO A 112 -9.94 5.29 15.20
CA PRO A 112 -10.87 4.79 16.21
C PRO A 112 -10.27 4.94 17.60
N SER A 113 -11.07 5.37 18.56
CA SER A 113 -10.67 5.53 19.97
C SER A 113 -10.18 4.21 20.60
N ASN A 114 -10.74 3.09 20.14
CA ASN A 114 -10.32 1.74 20.55
C ASN A 114 -9.85 0.93 19.33
N PRO A 115 -8.56 0.59 19.23
CA PRO A 115 -8.03 -0.23 18.14
C PRO A 115 -8.72 -1.59 17.97
N GLN A 116 -9.33 -2.12 19.04
CA GLN A 116 -10.03 -3.39 18.97
C GLN A 116 -11.32 -3.32 18.13
N ASP A 117 -11.96 -2.15 18.01
CA ASP A 117 -13.13 -1.98 17.14
C ASP A 117 -12.73 -2.17 15.66
N TYR A 118 -11.58 -1.62 15.24
CA TYR A 118 -10.99 -1.85 13.91
C TYR A 118 -10.63 -3.33 13.70
N ALA A 119 -9.97 -3.94 14.66
CA ALA A 119 -9.60 -5.36 14.61
C ALA A 119 -10.83 -6.29 14.49
N ASN A 120 -11.91 -5.98 15.19
CA ASN A 120 -13.17 -6.73 15.08
C ASN A 120 -13.79 -6.60 13.68
N PHE A 121 -13.76 -5.40 13.09
CA PHE A 121 -14.19 -5.20 11.72
C PHE A 121 -13.31 -5.98 10.72
N ALA A 122 -11.99 -5.98 10.90
CA ALA A 122 -11.08 -6.76 10.07
C ALA A 122 -11.38 -8.27 10.12
N ILE A 123 -11.77 -8.81 11.28
CA ILE A 123 -12.27 -10.20 11.40
C ILE A 123 -13.53 -10.41 10.55
N ALA A 124 -14.52 -9.50 10.67
CA ALA A 124 -15.77 -9.61 9.93
C ALA A 124 -15.51 -9.51 8.41
N ALA A 125 -14.66 -8.58 7.97
CA ALA A 125 -14.27 -8.40 6.58
C ALA A 125 -13.56 -9.64 6.01
N SER A 126 -12.60 -10.19 6.74
CA SER A 126 -11.87 -11.39 6.30
C SER A 126 -12.77 -12.63 6.22
N LYS A 127 -13.78 -12.75 7.10
CA LYS A 127 -14.80 -13.80 7.01
C LYS A 127 -15.79 -13.56 5.86
N ARG A 128 -16.07 -12.29 5.52
CA ARG A 128 -16.97 -11.92 4.42
C ARG A 128 -16.33 -12.20 3.07
N TYR A 129 -15.03 -11.97 2.95
CA TYR A 129 -14.25 -12.11 1.73
C TYR A 129 -13.13 -13.16 1.89
N PRO A 130 -13.47 -14.45 2.03
CA PRO A 130 -12.51 -15.50 2.40
C PRO A 130 -11.44 -15.79 1.34
N SER A 131 -11.63 -15.31 0.11
CA SER A 131 -10.64 -15.42 -0.97
C SER A 131 -9.65 -14.25 -1.02
N VAL A 132 -9.86 -13.21 -0.20
CA VAL A 132 -8.93 -12.08 -0.06
C VAL A 132 -7.92 -12.41 1.01
N HIS A 133 -6.64 -12.32 0.66
CA HIS A 133 -5.54 -12.58 1.57
C HIS A 133 -4.56 -11.42 1.72
N LEU A 134 -4.68 -10.36 0.93
CA LEU A 134 -3.88 -9.14 1.02
C LEU A 134 -4.72 -8.06 1.71
N TRP A 135 -4.26 -7.59 2.87
CA TRP A 135 -5.00 -6.64 3.72
C TRP A 135 -4.14 -5.43 4.03
N MET A 136 -4.46 -4.30 3.44
CA MET A 136 -3.82 -3.01 3.71
C MET A 136 -4.51 -2.35 4.90
N ILE A 137 -3.73 -1.91 5.87
CA ILE A 137 -4.23 -1.32 7.09
C ILE A 137 -4.10 0.19 7.01
N TRP A 138 -5.22 0.85 6.72
CA TRP A 138 -5.35 2.28 6.45
C TRP A 138 -4.64 2.71 5.18
N GLY A 139 -4.98 3.91 4.65
CA GLY A 139 -4.35 4.57 3.51
C GLY A 139 -3.57 5.80 3.96
N GLU A 140 -2.30 5.89 3.63
CA GLU A 140 -1.41 7.04 3.85
C GLU A 140 -1.52 7.71 5.23
N PRO A 141 -1.40 6.95 6.35
CA PRO A 141 -1.65 7.48 7.68
C PRO A 141 -0.60 8.51 8.15
N SER A 142 0.45 8.73 7.38
CA SER A 142 1.43 9.80 7.61
C SER A 142 0.99 11.18 7.12
N ARG A 143 -0.24 11.29 6.57
CA ARG A 143 -0.88 12.53 6.11
C ARG A 143 -2.11 12.84 6.96
N GLY A 144 -2.21 14.07 7.51
CA GLY A 144 -3.35 14.50 8.31
C GLY A 144 -4.68 14.52 7.56
N HIS A 145 -4.63 14.67 6.23
CA HIS A 145 -5.83 14.51 5.40
C HIS A 145 -6.45 13.11 5.52
N ASN A 146 -5.63 12.10 5.71
CA ASN A 146 -6.05 10.70 5.74
C ASN A 146 -6.11 10.11 7.15
N PHE A 147 -5.36 10.64 8.12
CA PHE A 147 -5.29 10.08 9.48
C PHE A 147 -5.16 11.17 10.53
N GLU A 148 -6.14 11.24 11.44
CA GLU A 148 -6.19 12.20 12.54
C GLU A 148 -6.34 11.47 13.90
N PRO A 149 -5.88 12.10 15.02
CA PRO A 149 -5.19 13.39 15.07
C PRO A 149 -3.72 13.26 14.65
N LEU A 150 -3.26 14.18 13.80
CA LEU A 150 -1.88 14.26 13.35
C LEU A 150 -1.40 15.71 13.36
N ASP A 151 -0.31 15.99 14.09
CA ASP A 151 0.35 17.28 14.08
C ASP A 151 1.46 17.28 13.03
N PRO A 152 1.40 18.12 11.99
CA PRO A 152 2.43 18.21 10.95
C PRO A 152 3.82 18.53 11.54
N VAL A 153 4.84 17.96 10.93
CA VAL A 153 6.23 18.10 11.38
C VAL A 153 7.09 18.62 10.24
N LYS A 154 7.93 19.61 10.53
CA LYS A 154 8.93 20.06 9.56
C LYS A 154 9.86 18.89 9.19
N PRO A 155 10.24 18.74 7.91
CA PRO A 155 11.22 17.76 7.50
C PRO A 155 12.45 17.78 8.42
N PHE A 156 13.00 16.62 8.74
CA PHE A 156 14.16 16.40 9.61
C PHE A 156 13.97 16.67 11.11
N ALA A 157 12.85 17.22 11.55
CA ALA A 157 12.59 17.41 12.97
C ALA A 157 12.25 16.06 13.63
N LYS A 158 12.86 15.81 14.82
CA LYS A 158 12.42 14.69 15.66
C LYS A 158 11.05 14.99 16.25
N LEU A 159 10.19 13.97 16.29
CA LEU A 159 8.86 14.10 16.86
C LEU A 159 8.92 14.38 18.37
N ASN A 160 8.18 15.36 18.83
CA ASN A 160 7.90 15.55 20.25
C ASN A 160 6.83 14.53 20.72
N VAL A 161 6.48 14.56 22.02
CA VAL A 161 5.54 13.60 22.62
C VAL A 161 4.14 13.67 21.98
N HIS A 162 3.66 14.85 21.61
CA HIS A 162 2.34 15.01 20.98
C HIS A 162 2.34 14.48 19.55
N GLN A 163 3.36 14.82 18.78
CA GLN A 163 3.53 14.39 17.40
C GLN A 163 3.69 12.86 17.27
N ARG A 164 4.33 12.20 18.26
CA ARG A 164 4.44 10.73 18.29
C ARG A 164 3.11 10.02 18.52
N SER A 165 2.09 10.72 19.00
CA SER A 165 0.77 10.09 19.26
C SER A 165 0.15 9.47 18.02
N ALA A 166 0.31 10.07 16.84
CA ALA A 166 -0.24 9.54 15.58
C ALA A 166 0.40 8.19 15.18
N PRO A 167 1.74 8.07 14.97
CA PRO A 167 2.34 6.79 14.62
C PRO A 167 2.21 5.74 15.72
N GLU A 168 2.17 6.12 17.02
CA GLU A 168 1.91 5.20 18.13
C GLU A 168 0.46 4.70 18.14
N HIS A 169 -0.50 5.54 17.80
CA HIS A 169 -1.90 5.12 17.67
C HIS A 169 -2.10 4.18 16.49
N TYR A 170 -1.53 4.55 15.33
CA TYR A 170 -1.52 3.69 14.16
C TYR A 170 -0.88 2.32 14.45
N ALA A 171 0.25 2.29 15.17
CA ALA A 171 0.90 1.05 15.56
C ALA A 171 -0.03 0.11 16.36
N ARG A 172 -0.86 0.66 17.27
CA ARG A 172 -1.84 -0.13 18.02
C ARG A 172 -2.95 -0.69 17.12
N ILE A 173 -3.43 0.10 16.15
CA ILE A 173 -4.43 -0.35 15.17
C ILE A 173 -3.86 -1.48 14.32
N LEU A 174 -2.67 -1.29 13.77
CA LEU A 174 -2.00 -2.27 12.93
C LEU A 174 -1.75 -3.59 13.66
N ASP A 175 -1.21 -3.55 14.87
CA ASP A 175 -0.92 -4.78 15.64
C ASP A 175 -2.19 -5.54 16.04
N ALA A 176 -3.26 -4.81 16.40
CA ALA A 176 -4.56 -5.40 16.69
C ALA A 176 -5.17 -6.05 15.44
N ALA A 177 -5.11 -5.37 14.29
CA ALA A 177 -5.58 -5.89 13.01
C ALA A 177 -4.75 -7.11 12.56
N TYR A 178 -3.42 -7.09 12.74
CA TYR A 178 -2.56 -8.25 12.46
C TYR A 178 -3.02 -9.49 13.21
N GLY A 179 -3.17 -9.39 14.54
CA GLY A 179 -3.65 -10.51 15.35
C GLY A 179 -5.04 -10.98 14.94
N ALA A 180 -5.94 -10.05 14.62
CA ALA A 180 -7.30 -10.32 14.17
C ALA A 180 -7.32 -11.09 12.83
N LEU A 181 -6.64 -10.60 11.80
CA LEU A 181 -6.58 -11.21 10.47
C LEU A 181 -5.92 -12.59 10.50
N LYS A 182 -4.80 -12.74 11.24
CA LYS A 182 -4.12 -14.04 11.42
C LYS A 182 -4.97 -15.05 12.19
N SER A 183 -5.86 -14.61 13.06
CA SER A 183 -6.80 -15.49 13.78
C SER A 183 -7.89 -16.07 12.86
N VAL A 184 -8.23 -15.38 11.76
CA VAL A 184 -9.18 -15.89 10.75
C VAL A 184 -8.48 -16.85 9.79
N SER A 185 -7.32 -16.44 9.26
CA SER A 185 -6.51 -17.28 8.39
C SER A 185 -5.02 -16.92 8.52
N ARG A 186 -4.16 -17.93 8.67
CA ARG A 186 -2.70 -17.73 8.66
C ARG A 186 -2.17 -17.28 7.30
N SER A 187 -2.92 -17.53 6.22
CA SER A 187 -2.59 -17.08 4.85
C SER A 187 -2.86 -15.59 4.62
N ASN A 188 -3.59 -14.92 5.52
CA ASN A 188 -3.76 -13.47 5.43
C ASN A 188 -2.40 -12.77 5.59
N LEU A 189 -2.05 -11.93 4.63
CA LEU A 189 -0.87 -11.08 4.64
C LEU A 189 -1.29 -9.65 4.98
N VAL A 190 -0.69 -9.12 6.02
CA VAL A 190 -1.02 -7.81 6.58
C VAL A 190 0.01 -6.78 6.13
N ILE A 191 -0.44 -5.81 5.36
CA ILE A 191 0.36 -4.72 4.81
C ILE A 191 0.15 -3.51 5.72
N GLY A 192 1.19 -3.15 6.47
CA GLY A 192 1.18 -2.01 7.39
C GLY A 192 2.11 -0.90 6.91
N GLY A 193 2.05 0.26 7.55
CA GLY A 193 2.83 1.42 7.15
C GLY A 193 2.04 2.31 6.19
N MET A 194 1.84 1.88 4.95
CA MET A 194 1.10 2.58 3.90
C MET A 194 1.45 4.08 3.83
N THR A 195 2.75 4.39 3.96
CA THR A 195 3.20 5.78 4.03
C THR A 195 3.30 6.43 2.66
N PHE A 196 3.06 7.73 2.61
CA PHE A 196 3.26 8.57 1.43
C PHE A 196 4.70 9.10 1.38
N SER A 197 5.27 9.25 0.18
CA SER A 197 6.65 9.72 -0.01
C SER A 197 6.96 11.04 0.68
N GLY A 198 6.04 12.00 0.67
CA GLY A 198 6.15 13.34 1.24
C GLY A 198 5.08 13.63 2.30
N GLY A 199 4.80 12.70 3.23
CA GLY A 199 3.78 12.87 4.28
C GLY A 199 4.04 14.05 5.23
N ASP A 200 3.01 14.50 5.95
CA ASP A 200 3.10 15.53 7.01
C ASP A 200 4.02 15.10 8.15
N ILE A 201 4.14 13.79 8.36
CA ILE A 201 5.24 13.16 9.10
C ILE A 201 6.03 12.33 8.08
N SER A 202 7.34 12.59 7.98
CA SER A 202 8.18 11.87 7.02
C SER A 202 8.16 10.36 7.27
N THR A 203 8.28 9.56 6.20
CA THR A 203 8.30 8.09 6.27
C THR A 203 9.31 7.57 7.30
N GLN A 204 10.49 8.16 7.37
CA GLN A 204 11.50 7.77 8.37
C GLN A 204 10.99 8.02 9.79
N GLN A 205 10.49 9.23 10.09
CA GLN A 205 9.98 9.55 11.43
C GLN A 205 8.75 8.71 11.79
N TRP A 206 7.91 8.38 10.79
CA TRP A 206 6.77 7.47 10.98
C TRP A 206 7.24 6.08 11.41
N ILE A 207 8.16 5.46 10.65
CA ILE A 207 8.75 4.15 10.96
C ILE A 207 9.41 4.15 12.36
N GLU A 208 10.23 5.16 12.67
CA GLU A 208 10.94 5.25 13.93
C GLU A 208 10.00 5.34 15.14
N ASN A 209 8.82 5.94 14.97
CA ASN A 209 7.86 6.19 16.04
C ASN A 209 6.62 5.28 16.02
N MET A 210 6.50 4.35 15.07
CA MET A 210 5.50 3.28 15.14
C MET A 210 5.85 2.31 16.26
N ARG A 211 5.40 2.63 17.49
CA ARG A 211 5.72 1.86 18.69
C ARG A 211 4.46 1.52 19.48
N LEU A 212 4.42 0.29 19.96
CA LEU A 212 3.43 -0.18 20.92
C LEU A 212 3.81 0.36 22.33
N PRO A 213 2.89 0.32 23.32
CA PRO A 213 3.18 0.76 24.69
C PRO A 213 4.38 0.09 25.38
N ASN A 214 4.75 -1.10 24.91
CA ASN A 214 5.94 -1.84 25.38
C ASN A 214 7.22 -1.46 24.63
N GLY A 215 7.20 -0.43 23.78
CA GLY A 215 8.31 0.04 22.98
C GLY A 215 8.63 -0.81 21.73
N ARG A 216 7.94 -1.95 21.52
CA ARG A 216 8.16 -2.80 20.34
C ARG A 216 7.44 -2.25 19.10
N PRO A 217 7.94 -2.52 17.89
CA PRO A 217 7.20 -2.22 16.68
C PRO A 217 5.96 -3.11 16.55
N PRO A 218 4.89 -2.65 15.86
CA PRO A 218 3.74 -3.50 15.54
C PRO A 218 4.14 -4.65 14.62
N ARG A 219 3.30 -5.68 14.56
CA ARG A 219 3.46 -6.79 13.62
C ARG A 219 2.91 -6.40 12.25
N LEU A 220 3.59 -6.84 11.21
CA LEU A 220 3.18 -6.77 9.81
C LEU A 220 3.88 -7.89 9.02
N ASP A 221 3.35 -8.27 7.87
CA ASP A 221 4.00 -9.17 6.92
C ASP A 221 4.75 -8.37 5.83
N MET A 222 4.20 -7.22 5.45
CA MET A 222 4.79 -6.32 4.45
C MET A 222 4.65 -4.86 4.89
N TYR A 223 5.60 -4.02 4.48
CA TYR A 223 5.52 -2.57 4.68
C TYR A 223 5.00 -1.92 3.39
N GLY A 224 3.84 -1.28 3.48
CA GLY A 224 3.23 -0.52 2.40
C GLY A 224 3.84 0.87 2.26
N HIS A 225 4.03 1.31 1.03
CA HIS A 225 4.56 2.64 0.73
C HIS A 225 4.16 3.12 -0.66
N ASN A 226 3.87 4.42 -0.79
CA ASN A 226 3.51 5.09 -2.04
C ASN A 226 4.69 5.96 -2.50
N PRO A 227 5.60 5.44 -3.37
CA PRO A 227 6.88 6.07 -3.69
C PRO A 227 6.78 7.11 -4.81
N PHE A 228 5.83 8.04 -4.72
CA PHE A 228 5.72 9.13 -5.69
C PHE A 228 7.03 9.92 -5.81
N THR A 229 7.39 10.30 -7.03
CA THR A 229 8.66 10.97 -7.31
C THR A 229 8.52 11.98 -8.45
N ALA A 230 9.14 13.14 -8.28
CA ALA A 230 9.22 14.19 -9.30
C ALA A 230 10.48 14.08 -10.17
N ARG A 231 11.19 12.97 -10.12
CA ARG A 231 12.41 12.70 -10.90
C ARG A 231 12.42 11.28 -11.45
N GLU A 232 13.21 11.07 -12.49
CA GLU A 232 13.40 9.72 -13.06
C GLU A 232 13.95 8.75 -12.01
N PRO A 233 13.35 7.56 -11.83
CA PRO A 233 13.84 6.57 -10.90
C PRO A 233 15.28 6.13 -11.18
N ASN A 234 16.19 6.33 -10.21
CA ASN A 234 17.58 5.93 -10.30
C ASN A 234 18.17 5.69 -8.90
N LEU A 235 18.56 4.46 -8.58
CA LEU A 235 19.12 4.11 -7.27
C LEU A 235 20.46 4.79 -6.95
N ALA A 236 21.16 5.32 -7.93
CA ALA A 236 22.41 6.07 -7.74
C ALA A 236 22.18 7.53 -7.32
N ASP A 237 20.95 8.02 -7.39
CA ASP A 237 20.65 9.40 -7.02
C ASP A 237 20.81 9.62 -5.51
N PRO A 238 21.30 10.78 -5.10
CA PRO A 238 21.32 11.15 -3.68
C PRO A 238 19.87 11.31 -3.17
N PRO A 239 19.65 11.12 -1.86
CA PRO A 239 18.36 11.42 -1.24
C PRO A 239 17.90 12.85 -1.55
N THR A 240 16.57 13.05 -1.67
CA THR A 240 16.00 14.38 -1.83
C THR A 240 16.30 15.28 -0.63
N VAL A 241 16.34 16.60 -0.85
CA VAL A 241 16.65 17.58 0.19
C VAL A 241 15.68 17.52 1.36
N ASP A 242 14.40 17.26 1.06
CA ASP A 242 13.33 17.09 2.05
C ASP A 242 13.26 15.67 2.65
N GLN A 243 14.19 14.79 2.25
CA GLN A 243 14.24 13.37 2.64
C GLN A 243 12.96 12.58 2.35
N SER A 244 12.13 13.02 1.41
CA SER A 244 11.05 12.20 0.89
C SER A 244 11.61 10.88 0.36
N ILE A 245 10.79 9.82 0.42
CA ILE A 245 11.17 8.49 -0.05
C ILE A 245 10.41 8.20 -1.33
N GLY A 246 11.06 8.40 -2.48
CA GLY A 246 10.56 8.02 -3.79
C GLY A 246 11.20 6.72 -4.30
N PHE A 247 11.01 6.41 -5.58
CA PHE A 247 11.58 5.21 -6.20
C PHE A 247 13.11 5.14 -6.12
N SER A 248 13.80 6.26 -6.21
CA SER A 248 15.27 6.31 -6.06
C SER A 248 15.77 5.96 -4.66
N ASP A 249 14.89 6.00 -3.66
CA ASP A 249 15.23 5.82 -2.24
C ASP A 249 14.83 4.44 -1.67
N LEU A 250 14.36 3.50 -2.49
CA LEU A 250 13.84 2.20 -2.04
C LEU A 250 14.88 1.36 -1.28
N GLY A 251 16.16 1.48 -1.61
CA GLY A 251 17.23 0.85 -0.83
C GLY A 251 17.32 1.38 0.60
N ARG A 252 17.14 2.70 0.79
CA ARG A 252 17.05 3.34 2.11
C ARG A 252 15.81 2.89 2.86
N LEU A 253 14.66 2.82 2.18
CA LEU A 253 13.41 2.31 2.77
C LEU A 253 13.55 0.87 3.24
N THR A 254 14.12 -0.01 2.41
CA THR A 254 14.40 -1.41 2.79
C THR A 254 15.22 -1.48 4.07
N THR A 255 16.32 -0.69 4.13
CA THR A 255 17.18 -0.64 5.32
C THR A 255 16.44 -0.19 6.57
N LEU A 256 15.55 0.82 6.46
CA LEU A 256 14.73 1.27 7.58
C LEU A 256 13.73 0.18 8.02
N VAL A 257 13.04 -0.44 7.07
CA VAL A 257 12.07 -1.51 7.35
C VAL A 257 12.75 -2.70 8.03
N ASP A 258 13.87 -3.16 7.51
CA ASP A 258 14.65 -4.25 8.11
C ASP A 258 15.08 -3.89 9.54
N ARG A 259 15.63 -2.70 9.72
CA ARG A 259 16.10 -2.24 11.04
C ARG A 259 15.01 -2.24 12.11
N TYR A 260 13.80 -1.84 11.75
CA TYR A 260 12.74 -1.58 12.73
C TYR A 260 11.70 -2.67 12.85
N PHE A 261 11.50 -3.50 11.82
CA PHE A 261 10.43 -4.51 11.79
C PHE A 261 10.91 -5.95 11.67
N SER A 262 12.18 -6.21 11.35
CA SER A 262 12.71 -7.58 11.36
C SER A 262 12.61 -8.21 12.74
N ARG A 263 12.29 -9.50 12.76
CA ARG A 263 12.13 -10.30 13.97
C ARG A 263 13.00 -11.54 13.90
N PRO A 264 13.62 -11.95 15.01
CA PRO A 264 14.39 -13.17 15.02
C PRO A 264 13.53 -14.39 14.62
N GLY A 265 13.97 -15.12 13.60
CA GLY A 265 13.29 -16.33 13.10
C GLY A 265 12.21 -16.07 12.05
N ASP A 266 11.81 -14.82 11.80
CA ASP A 266 10.87 -14.46 10.75
C ASP A 266 11.63 -13.92 9.52
N PRO A 267 11.10 -14.09 8.29
CA PRO A 267 11.60 -13.38 7.12
C PRO A 267 11.48 -11.85 7.30
N ASN A 268 12.42 -11.10 6.74
CA ASN A 268 12.30 -9.65 6.71
C ASN A 268 11.04 -9.22 5.93
N PRO A 269 10.29 -8.21 6.42
CA PRO A 269 9.13 -7.71 5.72
C PRO A 269 9.50 -7.20 4.33
N LYS A 270 8.73 -7.60 3.31
CA LYS A 270 8.88 -7.05 1.97
C LYS A 270 8.16 -5.71 1.82
N LEU A 271 8.52 -4.95 0.81
CA LEU A 271 7.85 -3.71 0.44
C LEU A 271 6.67 -4.00 -0.49
N PHE A 272 5.52 -3.45 -0.15
CA PHE A 272 4.34 -3.39 -1.00
C PHE A 272 4.22 -1.93 -1.47
N LEU A 273 4.61 -1.65 -2.70
CA LEU A 273 4.54 -0.30 -3.29
C LEU A 273 3.15 -0.17 -3.92
N SER A 274 2.20 0.38 -3.16
CA SER A 274 0.78 0.37 -3.54
C SER A 274 0.48 1.38 -4.64
N GLU A 275 1.00 2.59 -4.54
CA GLU A 275 0.63 3.66 -5.45
C GLU A 275 1.87 4.37 -6.02
N TRP A 276 1.90 4.47 -7.33
CA TRP A 276 2.84 5.30 -8.05
C TRP A 276 2.21 5.78 -9.34
N THR A 277 2.46 7.03 -9.72
CA THR A 277 2.06 7.59 -11.00
C THR A 277 2.97 8.75 -11.40
N ILE A 278 2.90 9.13 -12.68
CA ILE A 278 3.60 10.27 -13.24
C ILE A 278 2.61 10.97 -14.16
N PRO A 279 2.06 12.13 -13.76
CA PRO A 279 1.14 12.89 -14.62
C PRO A 279 1.80 13.29 -15.93
N THR A 280 1.01 13.31 -17.01
CA THR A 280 1.49 13.72 -18.34
C THR A 280 1.13 15.16 -18.70
N LYS A 281 0.35 15.82 -17.85
CA LYS A 281 -0.05 17.23 -17.94
C LYS A 281 -0.13 17.80 -16.51
N PRO A 282 -0.12 19.14 -16.34
CA PRO A 282 -0.42 19.75 -15.05
C PRO A 282 -1.81 19.32 -14.56
N ASP A 283 -1.92 18.94 -13.28
CA ASP A 283 -3.15 18.52 -12.65
C ASP A 283 -3.29 19.07 -11.22
N GLU A 284 -4.36 18.67 -10.52
CA GLU A 284 -4.63 19.12 -9.14
C GLU A 284 -3.99 18.22 -8.09
N GLU A 285 -3.55 17.02 -8.47
CA GLU A 285 -3.02 16.02 -7.55
C GLU A 285 -1.53 16.20 -7.29
N PHE A 286 -0.75 16.53 -8.35
CA PHE A 286 0.71 16.60 -8.27
C PHE A 286 1.26 17.94 -8.76
N ALA A 287 2.28 18.45 -8.07
CA ALA A 287 3.01 19.65 -8.46
C ALA A 287 4.06 19.42 -9.58
N TYR A 288 4.09 18.23 -10.19
CA TYR A 288 5.00 17.86 -11.27
C TYR A 288 4.28 17.08 -12.35
N PHE A 289 4.82 17.12 -13.55
CA PHE A 289 4.37 16.29 -14.68
C PHE A 289 5.54 16.03 -15.62
N ALA A 290 5.37 15.06 -16.51
CA ALA A 290 6.37 14.70 -17.53
C ALA A 290 5.67 14.44 -18.88
N GLU A 291 6.35 14.75 -19.99
CA GLU A 291 5.83 14.38 -21.32
C GLU A 291 5.57 12.87 -21.44
N PRO A 292 4.58 12.41 -22.23
CA PRO A 292 4.18 11.00 -22.28
C PRO A 292 5.32 10.01 -22.56
N LEU A 293 6.30 10.36 -23.39
CA LEU A 293 7.47 9.51 -23.64
C LEU A 293 8.42 9.48 -22.43
N VAL A 294 8.48 10.56 -21.66
CA VAL A 294 9.25 10.63 -20.41
C VAL A 294 8.57 9.80 -19.34
N GLN A 295 7.24 9.87 -19.21
CA GLN A 295 6.46 8.97 -18.36
C GLN A 295 6.80 7.50 -18.65
N ALA A 296 6.75 7.09 -19.91
CA ALA A 296 7.07 5.72 -20.33
C ALA A 296 8.50 5.30 -19.93
N ARG A 297 9.48 6.19 -20.10
CA ARG A 297 10.87 5.94 -19.69
C ARG A 297 11.00 5.78 -18.18
N TRP A 298 10.33 6.62 -17.40
CA TRP A 298 10.35 6.53 -15.95
C TRP A 298 9.67 5.25 -15.44
N ILE A 299 8.56 4.84 -16.06
CA ILE A 299 7.90 3.55 -15.78
C ILE A 299 8.89 2.40 -15.99
N THR A 300 9.56 2.37 -17.15
CA THR A 300 10.58 1.33 -17.45
C THR A 300 11.70 1.32 -16.41
N ALA A 301 12.20 2.51 -16.02
CA ALA A 301 13.22 2.64 -15.00
C ALA A 301 12.77 2.12 -13.62
N GLY A 302 11.55 2.48 -13.20
CA GLY A 302 10.97 2.03 -11.93
C GLY A 302 10.77 0.52 -11.89
N LEU A 303 10.17 -0.08 -12.92
CA LEU A 303 9.97 -1.53 -13.01
C LEU A 303 11.29 -2.30 -13.01
N ARG A 304 12.32 -1.77 -13.69
CA ARG A 304 13.67 -2.34 -13.66
C ARG A 304 14.27 -2.29 -12.26
N ILE A 305 14.13 -1.17 -11.53
CA ILE A 305 14.59 -1.07 -10.14
C ILE A 305 13.87 -2.09 -9.27
N ALA A 306 12.54 -2.18 -9.41
CA ALA A 306 11.75 -3.13 -8.65
C ALA A 306 12.20 -4.58 -8.88
N SER A 307 12.51 -4.96 -10.12
CA SER A 307 12.98 -6.31 -10.43
C SER A 307 14.40 -6.64 -9.89
N GLN A 308 15.21 -5.61 -9.61
CA GLN A 308 16.55 -5.77 -9.04
C GLN A 308 16.55 -5.88 -7.50
N LEU A 309 15.48 -5.45 -6.84
CA LEU A 309 15.38 -5.42 -5.38
C LEU A 309 14.51 -6.58 -4.88
N SER A 310 15.13 -7.64 -4.36
CA SER A 310 14.42 -8.81 -3.81
C SER A 310 13.51 -8.48 -2.62
N SER A 311 13.67 -7.30 -2.03
CA SER A 311 12.81 -6.78 -0.96
C SER A 311 11.44 -6.32 -1.45
N ILE A 312 11.22 -6.14 -2.77
CA ILE A 312 9.93 -5.68 -3.29
C ILE A 312 9.01 -6.86 -3.56
N TYR A 313 7.78 -6.81 -3.04
CA TYR A 313 6.73 -7.79 -3.28
C TYR A 313 5.85 -7.39 -4.46
N ALA A 314 5.42 -6.13 -4.51
CA ALA A 314 4.54 -5.61 -5.55
C ALA A 314 4.86 -4.15 -5.87
N VAL A 315 4.54 -3.75 -7.11
CA VAL A 315 4.56 -2.36 -7.59
C VAL A 315 3.21 -2.02 -8.16
N GLY A 316 2.53 -1.05 -7.57
CA GLY A 316 1.21 -0.57 -7.96
C GLY A 316 1.28 0.70 -8.80
N TRP A 317 0.38 0.80 -9.76
CA TRP A 317 0.10 2.01 -10.50
C TRP A 317 -1.25 2.56 -10.09
N ILE A 318 -1.37 3.87 -9.90
CA ILE A 318 -2.65 4.51 -9.63
C ILE A 318 -3.12 5.28 -10.85
N HIS A 319 -4.40 5.15 -11.15
CA HIS A 319 -5.19 5.56 -12.30
C HIS A 319 -4.90 4.77 -13.60
N LEU A 320 -5.90 3.98 -14.03
CA LEU A 320 -5.86 3.39 -15.37
C LEU A 320 -6.13 4.44 -16.43
N TYR A 321 -7.13 5.30 -16.19
CA TYR A 321 -7.52 6.41 -17.06
C TYR A 321 -7.09 7.74 -16.46
N ASP A 322 -6.90 8.75 -17.30
CA ASP A 322 -6.86 10.12 -16.85
C ASP A 322 -8.21 10.53 -16.26
N GLU A 323 -8.19 11.30 -15.19
CA GLU A 323 -9.36 11.81 -14.44
C GLU A 323 -9.29 13.35 -14.31
N PRO A 324 -9.39 14.08 -15.43
CA PRO A 324 -9.24 15.54 -15.40
C PRO A 324 -10.39 16.22 -14.63
N PRO A 325 -10.13 17.33 -13.92
CA PRO A 325 -8.83 17.98 -13.78
C PRO A 325 -7.94 17.37 -12.67
N LEU A 326 -8.44 16.36 -11.94
CA LEU A 326 -7.81 15.81 -10.75
C LEU A 326 -6.46 15.21 -11.08
N SER A 327 -6.40 14.27 -12.03
CA SER A 327 -5.17 13.56 -12.36
C SER A 327 -5.01 13.29 -13.86
N TYR A 328 -3.81 13.48 -14.38
CA TYR A 328 -3.38 13.03 -15.71
C TYR A 328 -2.33 11.91 -15.63
N GLY A 329 -2.35 11.17 -14.51
CA GLY A 329 -1.46 10.05 -14.26
C GLY A 329 -1.87 8.72 -14.91
N GLY A 330 -3.01 8.68 -15.61
CA GLY A 330 -3.51 7.47 -16.27
C GLY A 330 -2.55 6.87 -17.30
N LEU A 331 -2.68 5.58 -17.54
CA LEU A 331 -2.04 4.88 -18.66
C LEU A 331 -2.83 5.02 -19.96
N ILE A 332 -4.09 5.42 -19.86
CA ILE A 332 -5.04 5.62 -20.96
C ILE A 332 -5.64 7.02 -20.81
N GLU A 333 -5.76 7.76 -21.91
CA GLU A 333 -6.44 9.06 -21.91
C GLU A 333 -7.97 8.88 -21.76
N THR A 334 -8.69 9.93 -21.44
CA THR A 334 -10.15 9.91 -21.24
C THR A 334 -10.94 9.44 -22.47
N ASP A 335 -10.41 9.62 -23.68
CA ASP A 335 -10.99 9.16 -24.94
C ASP A 335 -10.63 7.72 -25.29
N GLY A 336 -9.89 7.03 -24.45
CA GLY A 336 -9.48 5.63 -24.63
C GLY A 336 -8.13 5.45 -25.35
N VAL A 337 -7.43 6.51 -25.68
CA VAL A 337 -6.10 6.41 -26.32
C VAL A 337 -5.07 5.93 -25.31
N LYS A 338 -4.41 4.80 -25.62
CA LYS A 338 -3.33 4.24 -24.79
C LYS A 338 -2.08 5.09 -24.92
N LYS A 339 -1.58 5.61 -23.80
CA LYS A 339 -0.34 6.41 -23.76
C LYS A 339 0.89 5.52 -23.97
N PRO A 340 2.07 6.08 -24.31
CA PRO A 340 3.33 5.32 -24.30
C PRO A 340 3.60 4.60 -22.98
N GLY A 341 3.18 5.19 -21.86
CA GLY A 341 3.25 4.59 -20.52
C GLY A 341 2.49 3.27 -20.37
N TYR A 342 1.38 3.09 -21.09
CA TYR A 342 0.62 1.83 -21.13
C TYR A 342 1.50 0.67 -21.63
N PHE A 343 2.21 0.88 -22.72
CA PHE A 343 3.08 -0.12 -23.32
C PHE A 343 4.32 -0.36 -22.46
N ALA A 344 4.91 0.70 -21.90
CA ALA A 344 6.03 0.58 -20.98
C ALA A 344 5.65 -0.22 -19.72
N TRP A 345 4.45 -0.03 -19.19
CA TRP A 345 3.94 -0.82 -18.07
C TRP A 345 3.68 -2.27 -18.47
N LYS A 346 3.05 -2.50 -19.62
CA LYS A 346 2.73 -3.83 -20.11
C LYS A 346 3.99 -4.68 -20.32
N ASP A 347 5.01 -4.12 -20.96
CA ASP A 347 6.20 -4.83 -21.43
C ASP A 347 7.31 -4.96 -20.37
N GLY A 348 7.25 -4.20 -19.26
CA GLY A 348 8.21 -4.21 -18.14
C GLY A 348 7.75 -5.11 -16.98
#